data_6eee591ec9d2e90ddedf826438ba47b5
#
_entry.id   6eee591ec9d2e90ddedf826438ba47b5
#
_cell.length_a   1.000
_cell.length_b   1.000
_cell.length_c   1.000
_cell.angle_alpha   90.00
_cell.angle_beta   90.00
_cell.angle_gamma   90.00
#
_symmetry.space_group_name_H-M   'P 1'
#
loop_
_entity.id
_entity.type
_entity.pdbx_description
1 polymer ?
#
loop_
_entity_poly.entity_id
_entity_poly.type
_entity_poly.pdbx_seq_one_letter_code
_entity_poly.pdbx_strand_id
1 'polypeptide(L)'
;MSSHILQVQNLSKVFETENNRFTAVDSVNLEIHGDEFFTMLGPSGCGKTTTLRMIAGLEVITSGNILFDGQDFNKFSTFQRNIGMVFQSYALFPHLTVFENVAYGLHIRKVSKTTITELVNHILDLLVMSELASRFPPDLSGGQQQRVAIARALVYNPGMLLLDEPLANLDAKLRVQMREEIHRIQKDLGIMSIYVTHDQEEAMSVSDRLAVFNQGQLMQVGTPHQVYAKPQSLFVSDFIGQANYFPAHITNRNGSGVQVTLTKGLELELTSLVTLNKDEVGSIEPNFDGIVMVRPEHLSLSTSDSASLSCTVRRIMFLGSYTRYIVNCPDSRNEVFVDSPRPISGIEEGSKASIGIEEPDAILFHKGNS
;
A
#
# COMPACT_ATOMS: atom_id res chain seq x y z
N MET A 1 10.96 18.30 -18.33
CA MET A 1 10.19 17.54 -17.34
C MET A 1 9.95 18.49 -16.18
N SER A 2 8.74 18.91 -15.93
CA SER A 2 8.41 19.77 -14.78
C SER A 2 8.44 18.88 -13.54
N SER A 3 9.39 19.13 -12.66
CA SER A 3 9.50 18.41 -11.37
C SER A 3 8.48 18.99 -10.39
N HIS A 4 7.20 18.66 -10.55
CA HIS A 4 6.20 18.97 -9.54
C HIS A 4 6.55 18.28 -8.21
N ILE A 5 6.32 18.94 -7.10
CA ILE A 5 6.53 18.37 -5.75
C ILE A 5 5.33 18.70 -4.89
N LEU A 6 4.72 17.66 -4.33
CA LEU A 6 3.73 17.79 -3.27
C LEU A 6 4.39 17.49 -1.92
N GLN A 7 4.32 18.44 -1.00
CA GLN A 7 4.82 18.29 0.36
C GLN A 7 3.67 18.43 1.36
N VAL A 8 3.54 17.43 2.22
CA VAL A 8 2.63 17.41 3.35
C VAL A 8 3.46 17.53 4.62
N GLN A 9 3.18 18.55 5.44
CA GLN A 9 3.99 18.90 6.59
C GLN A 9 3.16 18.92 7.86
N ASN A 10 3.43 18.00 8.79
CA ASN A 10 2.76 17.83 10.08
C ASN A 10 1.23 17.88 9.97
N LEU A 11 0.70 17.25 8.91
CA LEU A 11 -0.72 17.29 8.58
C LEU A 11 -1.52 16.51 9.60
N SER A 12 -2.51 17.16 10.20
CA SER A 12 -3.41 16.53 11.17
C SER A 12 -4.86 16.87 10.90
N LYS A 13 -5.73 15.88 11.16
CA LYS A 13 -7.18 16.02 11.15
C LYS A 13 -7.79 15.45 12.40
N VAL A 14 -8.49 16.29 13.13
CA VAL A 14 -9.29 15.91 14.29
C VAL A 14 -10.75 16.20 13.96
N PHE A 15 -11.60 15.20 14.12
CA PHE A 15 -13.05 15.38 14.09
C PHE A 15 -13.55 15.52 15.53
N GLU A 16 -14.30 16.57 15.77
CA GLU A 16 -14.91 16.85 17.07
C GLU A 16 -16.42 16.79 16.94
N THR A 17 -17.05 16.01 17.81
CA THR A 17 -18.49 15.97 18.04
C THR A 17 -18.75 16.36 19.49
N GLU A 18 -19.99 16.68 19.85
CA GLU A 18 -20.36 17.12 21.21
C GLU A 18 -19.81 16.23 22.33
N ASN A 19 -19.64 14.90 22.07
CA ASN A 19 -19.25 13.91 23.07
C ASN A 19 -17.97 13.14 22.72
N ASN A 20 -17.33 13.40 21.58
CA ASN A 20 -16.16 12.59 21.16
C ASN A 20 -15.18 13.39 20.31
N ARG A 21 -13.89 13.12 20.53
CA ARG A 21 -12.78 13.66 19.74
C ARG A 21 -12.02 12.50 19.11
N PHE A 22 -11.95 12.49 17.78
CA PHE A 22 -11.28 11.43 17.02
C PHE A 22 -10.21 12.02 16.11
N THR A 23 -8.97 11.58 16.30
CA THR A 23 -7.85 11.97 15.45
C THR A 23 -7.78 11.00 14.26
N ALA A 24 -8.20 11.46 13.09
CA ALA A 24 -8.21 10.67 11.86
C ALA A 24 -6.86 10.66 11.15
N VAL A 25 -6.08 11.73 11.28
CA VAL A 25 -4.73 11.89 10.73
C VAL A 25 -3.91 12.63 11.78
N ASP A 26 -2.72 12.09 12.09
CA ASP A 26 -1.86 12.59 13.16
C ASP A 26 -0.45 12.88 12.63
N SER A 27 -0.14 14.17 12.50
CA SER A 27 1.19 14.71 12.19
C SER A 27 1.90 14.05 10.99
N VAL A 28 1.15 13.76 9.92
CA VAL A 28 1.67 13.11 8.72
C VAL A 28 2.63 14.04 7.98
N ASN A 29 3.82 13.52 7.67
CA ASN A 29 4.83 14.17 6.84
C ASN A 29 5.08 13.29 5.61
N LEU A 30 4.94 13.88 4.40
CA LEU A 30 5.02 13.13 3.15
C LEU A 30 5.52 14.04 2.03
N GLU A 31 6.36 13.50 1.15
CA GLU A 31 6.81 14.16 -0.07
C GLU A 31 6.61 13.22 -1.27
N ILE A 32 5.93 13.74 -2.32
CA ILE A 32 5.62 13.03 -3.56
C ILE A 32 6.18 13.84 -4.73
N HIS A 33 6.85 13.15 -5.66
CA HIS A 33 7.55 13.79 -6.77
C HIS A 33 6.79 13.65 -8.09
N GLY A 34 7.05 14.52 -9.00
CA GLY A 34 6.58 14.81 -10.32
C GLY A 34 5.69 13.82 -11.05
N ASP A 35 6.23 12.80 -11.64
CA ASP A 35 5.53 11.79 -12.44
C ASP A 35 5.34 10.46 -11.67
N GLU A 36 5.44 10.52 -10.33
CA GLU A 36 5.36 9.38 -9.45
C GLU A 36 3.94 8.81 -9.37
N PHE A 37 3.81 7.49 -9.44
CA PHE A 37 2.62 6.77 -9.02
C PHE A 37 2.76 6.41 -7.54
N PHE A 38 2.19 7.24 -6.68
CA PHE A 38 2.31 7.11 -5.23
C PHE A 38 1.06 6.49 -4.62
N THR A 39 1.22 5.44 -3.82
CA THR A 39 0.07 4.76 -3.18
C THR A 39 0.03 4.97 -1.68
N MET A 40 -1.13 5.31 -1.14
CA MET A 40 -1.45 5.26 0.29
C MET A 40 -2.15 3.94 0.59
N LEU A 41 -1.50 3.07 1.36
CA LEU A 41 -1.95 1.72 1.69
C LEU A 41 -2.18 1.61 3.22
N GLY A 42 -3.16 0.83 3.64
CA GLY A 42 -3.41 0.57 5.07
C GLY A 42 -4.82 0.04 5.33
N PRO A 43 -5.13 -0.38 6.56
CA PRO A 43 -6.45 -0.87 6.96
C PRO A 43 -7.56 0.17 6.72
N SER A 44 -8.80 -0.29 6.68
CA SER A 44 -9.96 0.61 6.60
C SER A 44 -10.00 1.54 7.82
N GLY A 45 -10.27 2.82 7.59
CA GLY A 45 -10.36 3.82 8.67
C GLY A 45 -9.01 4.36 9.19
N CYS A 46 -7.86 3.99 8.63
CA CYS A 46 -6.55 4.48 9.09
C CYS A 46 -6.15 5.88 8.61
N GLY A 47 -7.03 6.64 7.94
CA GLY A 47 -6.80 8.05 7.58
C GLY A 47 -6.43 8.33 6.12
N LYS A 48 -6.26 7.33 5.24
CA LYS A 48 -5.88 7.49 3.82
C LYS A 48 -6.80 8.41 3.03
N THR A 49 -8.09 8.07 2.97
CA THR A 49 -9.12 8.87 2.27
C THR A 49 -9.24 10.28 2.87
N THR A 50 -9.10 10.41 4.18
CA THR A 50 -9.10 11.72 4.84
C THR A 50 -7.91 12.56 4.39
N THR A 51 -6.70 11.96 4.34
CA THR A 51 -5.50 12.61 3.83
C THR A 51 -5.66 13.02 2.36
N LEU A 52 -6.17 12.11 1.53
CA LEU A 52 -6.45 12.40 0.12
C LEU A 52 -7.43 13.56 -0.06
N ARG A 53 -8.52 13.59 0.73
CA ARG A 53 -9.53 14.66 0.69
C ARG A 53 -8.98 16.00 1.19
N MET A 54 -8.08 16.01 2.16
CA MET A 54 -7.38 17.23 2.58
C MET A 54 -6.47 17.75 1.45
N ILE A 55 -5.74 16.88 0.75
CA ILE A 55 -4.95 17.25 -0.43
C ILE A 55 -5.85 17.82 -1.53
N ALA A 56 -7.01 17.21 -1.77
CA ALA A 56 -8.00 17.70 -2.74
C ALA A 56 -8.67 19.03 -2.33
N GLY A 57 -8.59 19.43 -1.05
CA GLY A 57 -9.33 20.57 -0.50
C GLY A 57 -10.83 20.29 -0.29
N LEU A 58 -11.19 19.01 -0.21
CA LEU A 58 -12.56 18.55 0.12
C LEU A 58 -12.76 18.38 1.62
N GLU A 59 -11.68 18.37 2.39
CA GLU A 59 -11.70 18.29 3.84
C GLU A 59 -10.79 19.37 4.44
N VAL A 60 -11.28 20.05 5.48
CA VAL A 60 -10.54 21.11 6.16
C VAL A 60 -9.49 20.47 7.07
N ILE A 61 -8.26 20.94 6.98
CA ILE A 61 -7.16 20.52 7.87
C ILE A 61 -7.35 21.13 9.28
N THR A 62 -6.96 20.38 10.32
CA THR A 62 -6.93 20.91 11.69
C THR A 62 -5.61 21.63 11.97
N SER A 63 -4.49 21.06 11.53
CA SER A 63 -3.15 21.67 11.61
C SER A 63 -2.22 21.12 10.54
N GLY A 64 -1.09 21.79 10.35
CA GLY A 64 -0.09 21.43 9.33
C GLY A 64 -0.31 22.17 8.01
N ASN A 65 0.51 21.83 7.00
CA ASN A 65 0.50 22.49 5.71
C ASN A 65 0.57 21.48 4.56
N ILE A 66 -0.04 21.87 3.43
CA ILE A 66 0.07 21.18 2.15
C ILE A 66 0.65 22.19 1.16
N LEU A 67 1.82 21.86 0.60
CA LEU A 67 2.50 22.69 -0.38
C LEU A 67 2.56 21.94 -1.71
N PHE A 68 2.23 22.60 -2.80
CA PHE A 68 2.43 22.07 -4.16
C PHE A 68 3.27 23.09 -4.94
N ASP A 69 4.45 22.65 -5.38
CA ASP A 69 5.48 23.52 -6.01
C ASP A 69 5.79 24.76 -5.15
N GLY A 70 5.85 24.57 -3.82
CA GLY A 70 6.08 25.65 -2.86
C GLY A 70 4.87 26.58 -2.60
N GLN A 71 3.75 26.37 -3.31
CA GLN A 71 2.52 27.13 -3.09
C GLN A 71 1.68 26.50 -1.97
N ASP A 72 1.24 27.32 -1.04
CA ASP A 72 0.42 26.89 0.11
C ASP A 72 -1.02 26.57 -0.33
N PHE A 73 -1.31 25.27 -0.50
CA PHE A 73 -2.65 24.78 -0.89
C PHE A 73 -3.73 24.99 0.16
N ASN A 74 -3.37 25.29 1.40
CA ASN A 74 -4.36 25.62 2.43
C ASN A 74 -5.14 26.90 2.09
N LYS A 75 -4.54 27.78 1.28
CA LYS A 75 -5.15 29.04 0.83
C LYS A 75 -6.03 28.89 -0.41
N PHE A 76 -5.96 27.75 -1.11
CA PHE A 76 -6.68 27.52 -2.35
C PHE A 76 -7.97 26.71 -2.11
N SER A 77 -9.04 27.15 -2.71
CA SER A 77 -10.27 26.35 -2.81
C SER A 77 -10.02 25.11 -3.68
N THR A 78 -10.84 24.08 -3.54
CA THR A 78 -10.79 22.84 -4.35
C THR A 78 -10.66 23.12 -5.84
N PHE A 79 -11.44 24.08 -6.36
CA PHE A 79 -11.41 24.46 -7.76
C PHE A 79 -10.07 25.08 -8.21
N GLN A 80 -9.42 25.86 -7.36
CA GLN A 80 -8.15 26.52 -7.65
C GLN A 80 -6.95 25.56 -7.62
N ARG A 81 -7.06 24.43 -6.94
CA ARG A 81 -5.97 23.42 -6.86
C ARG A 81 -5.71 22.71 -8.17
N ASN A 82 -6.63 22.78 -9.15
CA ASN A 82 -6.53 22.15 -10.46
C ASN A 82 -6.15 20.65 -10.38
N ILE A 83 -6.88 19.89 -9.58
CA ILE A 83 -6.67 18.47 -9.29
C ILE A 83 -7.74 17.64 -9.98
N GLY A 84 -7.35 16.56 -10.68
CA GLY A 84 -8.27 15.53 -11.12
C GLY A 84 -8.57 14.55 -9.98
N MET A 85 -9.83 14.18 -9.77
CA MET A 85 -10.20 13.21 -8.74
C MET A 85 -11.19 12.17 -9.27
N VAL A 86 -10.88 10.91 -8.99
CA VAL A 86 -11.73 9.74 -9.21
C VAL A 86 -12.17 9.21 -7.86
N PHE A 87 -13.47 9.15 -7.63
CA PHE A 87 -14.07 8.65 -6.39
C PHE A 87 -14.34 7.15 -6.47
N GLN A 88 -14.44 6.48 -5.35
CA GLN A 88 -14.76 5.06 -5.24
C GLN A 88 -16.07 4.68 -5.95
N SER A 89 -17.09 5.54 -5.91
CA SER A 89 -18.39 5.34 -6.60
C SER A 89 -18.39 5.83 -8.05
N TYR A 90 -17.23 6.24 -8.59
CA TYR A 90 -17.08 6.95 -9.87
C TYR A 90 -17.81 8.30 -9.94
N ALA A 91 -18.89 8.48 -9.20
CA ALA A 91 -19.71 9.69 -9.11
C ALA A 91 -20.09 10.29 -10.48
N LEU A 92 -20.43 9.41 -11.45
CA LEU A 92 -20.91 9.82 -12.76
C LEU A 92 -22.33 10.37 -12.65
N PHE A 93 -22.65 11.38 -13.48
CA PHE A 93 -23.99 11.92 -13.62
C PHE A 93 -24.82 10.96 -14.49
N PRO A 94 -25.81 10.23 -13.94
CA PRO A 94 -26.50 9.16 -14.66
C PRO A 94 -27.41 9.69 -15.80
N HIS A 95 -27.78 10.95 -15.74
CA HIS A 95 -28.64 11.65 -16.73
C HIS A 95 -27.85 12.36 -17.82
N LEU A 96 -26.53 12.32 -17.79
CA LEU A 96 -25.63 12.86 -18.81
C LEU A 96 -24.99 11.71 -19.58
N THR A 97 -24.76 11.90 -20.87
CA THR A 97 -23.97 10.97 -21.69
C THR A 97 -22.52 10.91 -21.25
N VAL A 98 -21.74 9.95 -21.77
CA VAL A 98 -20.30 9.87 -21.59
C VAL A 98 -19.62 11.18 -21.98
N PHE A 99 -19.93 11.70 -23.16
CA PHE A 99 -19.38 12.98 -23.64
C PHE A 99 -19.69 14.12 -22.66
N GLU A 100 -20.94 14.25 -22.25
CA GLU A 100 -21.39 15.32 -21.34
C GLU A 100 -20.79 15.19 -19.94
N ASN A 101 -20.62 13.96 -19.41
CA ASN A 101 -19.91 13.71 -18.17
C ASN A 101 -18.48 14.23 -18.22
N VAL A 102 -17.75 13.92 -19.29
CA VAL A 102 -16.37 14.37 -19.48
C VAL A 102 -16.29 15.88 -19.70
N ALA A 103 -17.21 16.44 -20.52
CA ALA A 103 -17.28 17.87 -20.82
C ALA A 103 -17.67 18.75 -19.62
N TYR A 104 -18.28 18.17 -18.57
CA TYR A 104 -18.91 18.91 -17.48
C TYR A 104 -17.99 19.93 -16.81
N GLY A 105 -16.77 19.50 -16.45
CA GLY A 105 -15.78 20.37 -15.82
C GLY A 105 -15.29 21.52 -16.72
N LEU A 106 -15.22 21.29 -18.03
CA LEU A 106 -14.85 22.31 -19.01
C LEU A 106 -15.96 23.36 -19.18
N HIS A 107 -17.23 22.96 -19.13
CA HIS A 107 -18.37 23.90 -19.15
C HIS A 107 -18.34 24.84 -17.94
N ILE A 108 -18.06 24.31 -16.73
CA ILE A 108 -17.93 25.14 -15.50
C ILE A 108 -16.79 26.14 -15.64
N ARG A 109 -15.69 25.72 -16.30
CA ARG A 109 -14.53 26.56 -16.60
C ARG A 109 -14.76 27.54 -17.75
N LYS A 110 -15.97 27.56 -18.35
CA LYS A 110 -16.37 28.44 -19.46
C LYS A 110 -15.47 28.31 -20.70
N VAL A 111 -14.98 27.11 -20.98
CA VAL A 111 -14.22 26.80 -22.19
C VAL A 111 -15.13 26.87 -23.41
N SER A 112 -14.59 27.25 -24.58
CA SER A 112 -15.38 27.34 -25.81
C SER A 112 -15.92 25.97 -26.27
N LYS A 113 -17.10 25.92 -26.92
CA LYS A 113 -17.71 24.66 -27.39
C LYS A 113 -16.78 23.88 -28.34
N THR A 114 -16.06 24.57 -29.21
CA THR A 114 -15.11 23.95 -30.16
C THR A 114 -13.98 23.26 -29.39
N THR A 115 -13.33 23.95 -28.46
CA THR A 115 -12.25 23.41 -27.64
C THR A 115 -12.74 22.26 -26.74
N ILE A 116 -13.97 22.34 -26.19
CA ILE A 116 -14.57 21.24 -25.43
C ILE A 116 -14.65 20.00 -26.29
N THR A 117 -15.18 20.12 -27.52
CA THR A 117 -15.31 18.97 -28.43
C THR A 117 -13.96 18.35 -28.76
N GLU A 118 -12.94 19.15 -29.02
CA GLU A 118 -11.59 18.70 -29.31
C GLU A 118 -10.96 17.95 -28.10
N LEU A 119 -11.04 18.55 -26.90
CA LEU A 119 -10.45 17.96 -25.69
C LEU A 119 -11.17 16.68 -25.27
N VAL A 120 -12.52 16.67 -25.34
CA VAL A 120 -13.30 15.49 -24.96
C VAL A 120 -13.07 14.35 -25.94
N ASN A 121 -13.07 14.60 -27.25
CA ASN A 121 -12.77 13.56 -28.23
C ASN A 121 -11.36 13.00 -28.04
N HIS A 122 -10.37 13.88 -27.83
CA HIS A 122 -8.99 13.45 -27.60
C HIS A 122 -8.86 12.51 -26.38
N ILE A 123 -9.46 12.88 -25.24
CA ILE A 123 -9.37 12.04 -24.04
C ILE A 123 -10.18 10.75 -24.16
N LEU A 124 -11.32 10.76 -24.85
CA LEU A 124 -12.11 9.57 -25.13
C LEU A 124 -11.37 8.60 -26.08
N ASP A 125 -10.66 9.13 -27.08
CA ASP A 125 -9.82 8.31 -27.98
C ASP A 125 -8.67 7.67 -27.21
N LEU A 126 -7.98 8.42 -26.34
CA LEU A 126 -6.89 7.91 -25.49
C LEU A 126 -7.35 6.75 -24.60
N LEU A 127 -8.59 6.80 -24.11
CA LEU A 127 -9.17 5.80 -23.21
C LEU A 127 -10.02 4.75 -23.96
N VAL A 128 -10.00 4.73 -25.29
CA VAL A 128 -10.75 3.79 -26.15
C VAL A 128 -12.26 3.81 -25.82
N MET A 129 -12.82 5.02 -25.68
CA MET A 129 -14.23 5.23 -25.30
C MET A 129 -15.03 6.01 -26.34
N SER A 130 -14.45 6.38 -27.48
CA SER A 130 -15.08 7.25 -28.51
C SER A 130 -16.38 6.70 -29.03
N GLU A 131 -16.52 5.40 -29.29
CA GLU A 131 -17.73 4.75 -29.74
C GLU A 131 -18.88 4.78 -28.70
N LEU A 132 -18.55 5.03 -27.44
CA LEU A 132 -19.49 5.07 -26.33
C LEU A 132 -19.89 6.50 -25.94
N ALA A 133 -19.42 7.53 -26.65
CA ALA A 133 -19.59 8.94 -26.29
C ALA A 133 -21.06 9.37 -26.07
N SER A 134 -21.99 8.76 -26.81
CA SER A 134 -23.43 9.03 -26.71
C SER A 134 -24.19 8.14 -25.71
N ARG A 135 -23.54 7.15 -25.11
CA ARG A 135 -24.15 6.25 -24.10
C ARG A 135 -24.29 6.94 -22.74
N PHE A 136 -25.24 6.45 -21.95
CA PHE A 136 -25.42 6.87 -20.57
C PHE A 136 -24.67 5.93 -19.60
N PRO A 137 -24.24 6.40 -18.42
CA PRO A 137 -23.52 5.57 -17.44
C PRO A 137 -24.21 4.24 -17.07
N PRO A 138 -25.55 4.15 -16.92
CA PRO A 138 -26.20 2.87 -16.63
C PRO A 138 -26.05 1.82 -17.73
N ASP A 139 -25.76 2.22 -18.96
CA ASP A 139 -25.56 1.32 -20.12
C ASP A 139 -24.13 0.80 -20.24
N LEU A 140 -23.24 1.17 -19.31
CA LEU A 140 -21.81 0.86 -19.32
C LEU A 140 -21.46 -0.22 -18.28
N SER A 141 -20.47 -1.04 -18.62
CA SER A 141 -19.84 -1.91 -17.62
C SER A 141 -19.07 -1.10 -16.57
N GLY A 142 -18.78 -1.70 -15.41
CA GLY A 142 -18.02 -1.05 -14.32
C GLY A 142 -16.67 -0.48 -14.79
N GLY A 143 -15.91 -1.24 -15.59
CA GLY A 143 -14.64 -0.76 -16.16
C GLY A 143 -14.82 0.40 -17.14
N GLN A 144 -15.90 0.40 -17.94
CA GLN A 144 -16.22 1.54 -18.81
C GLN A 144 -16.61 2.78 -18.00
N GLN A 145 -17.40 2.62 -16.93
CA GLN A 145 -17.75 3.73 -16.03
C GLN A 145 -16.48 4.33 -15.38
N GLN A 146 -15.56 3.48 -14.98
CA GLN A 146 -14.28 3.91 -14.43
C GLN A 146 -13.46 4.72 -15.45
N ARG A 147 -13.34 4.25 -16.71
CA ARG A 147 -12.66 5.01 -17.77
C ARG A 147 -13.31 6.37 -18.00
N VAL A 148 -14.63 6.48 -17.95
CA VAL A 148 -15.34 7.78 -18.04
C VAL A 148 -14.99 8.67 -16.86
N ALA A 149 -14.88 8.12 -15.63
CA ALA A 149 -14.49 8.90 -14.45
C ALA A 149 -13.04 9.40 -14.56
N ILE A 150 -12.14 8.57 -15.09
CA ILE A 150 -10.75 8.96 -15.37
C ILE A 150 -10.70 10.04 -16.47
N ALA A 151 -11.44 9.85 -17.58
CA ALA A 151 -11.54 10.85 -18.64
C ALA A 151 -11.99 12.22 -18.11
N ARG A 152 -13.04 12.22 -17.29
CA ARG A 152 -13.57 13.43 -16.65
C ARG A 152 -12.54 14.11 -15.74
N ALA A 153 -11.73 13.32 -15.03
CA ALA A 153 -10.68 13.84 -14.15
C ALA A 153 -9.49 14.42 -14.92
N LEU A 154 -9.19 13.92 -16.13
CA LEU A 154 -8.02 14.27 -16.91
C LEU A 154 -8.26 15.34 -17.98
N VAL A 155 -9.51 15.52 -18.46
CA VAL A 155 -9.83 16.32 -19.64
C VAL A 155 -9.35 17.78 -19.59
N TYR A 156 -9.17 18.35 -18.41
CA TYR A 156 -8.69 19.74 -18.24
C TYR A 156 -7.21 19.81 -17.86
N ASN A 157 -6.44 18.73 -18.09
CA ASN A 157 -5.00 18.64 -17.86
C ASN A 157 -4.61 19.09 -16.43
N PRO A 158 -5.01 18.35 -15.39
CA PRO A 158 -4.72 18.71 -14.00
C PRO A 158 -3.24 18.53 -13.67
N GLY A 159 -2.77 19.23 -12.61
CA GLY A 159 -1.40 19.08 -12.10
C GLY A 159 -1.16 17.75 -11.37
N MET A 160 -2.21 17.13 -10.84
CA MET A 160 -2.17 15.80 -10.20
C MET A 160 -3.51 15.07 -10.34
N LEU A 161 -3.43 13.74 -10.27
CA LEU A 161 -4.58 12.83 -10.29
C LEU A 161 -4.71 12.13 -8.94
N LEU A 162 -5.86 12.25 -8.31
CA LEU A 162 -6.20 11.57 -7.06
C LEU A 162 -7.20 10.45 -7.31
N LEU A 163 -6.93 9.26 -6.82
CA LEU A 163 -7.71 8.05 -7.04
C LEU A 163 -8.09 7.44 -5.67
N ASP A 164 -9.36 7.60 -5.27
CA ASP A 164 -9.88 7.11 -3.98
C ASP A 164 -10.55 5.74 -4.17
N GLU A 165 -9.82 4.64 -3.91
CA GLU A 165 -10.25 3.24 -4.08
C GLU A 165 -10.94 2.97 -5.44
N PRO A 166 -10.34 3.34 -6.58
CA PRO A 166 -11.05 3.34 -7.86
C PRO A 166 -11.43 1.95 -8.36
N LEU A 167 -10.83 0.87 -7.85
CA LEU A 167 -11.06 -0.51 -8.29
C LEU A 167 -11.97 -1.31 -7.36
N ALA A 168 -12.44 -0.74 -6.25
CA ALA A 168 -13.17 -1.46 -5.21
C ALA A 168 -14.48 -2.13 -5.71
N ASN A 169 -15.12 -1.54 -6.73
CA ASN A 169 -16.40 -2.02 -7.25
C ASN A 169 -16.28 -2.98 -8.44
N LEU A 170 -15.07 -3.45 -8.77
CA LEU A 170 -14.80 -4.34 -9.90
C LEU A 170 -14.57 -5.77 -9.45
N ASP A 171 -14.94 -6.74 -10.32
CA ASP A 171 -14.54 -8.13 -10.15
C ASP A 171 -13.01 -8.32 -10.27
N ALA A 172 -12.49 -9.45 -9.75
CA ALA A 172 -11.06 -9.70 -9.66
C ALA A 172 -10.33 -9.63 -11.02
N LYS A 173 -10.94 -10.17 -12.09
CA LYS A 173 -10.31 -10.18 -13.43
C LYS A 173 -10.25 -8.78 -14.03
N LEU A 174 -11.34 -8.04 -13.93
CA LEU A 174 -11.43 -6.67 -14.43
C LEU A 174 -10.52 -5.73 -13.63
N ARG A 175 -10.40 -5.96 -12.30
CA ARG A 175 -9.50 -5.22 -11.43
C ARG A 175 -8.06 -5.28 -11.89
N VAL A 176 -7.53 -6.48 -12.22
CA VAL A 176 -6.17 -6.64 -12.74
C VAL A 176 -5.97 -5.85 -14.03
N GLN A 177 -6.90 -5.96 -14.99
CA GLN A 177 -6.81 -5.24 -16.27
C GLN A 177 -6.84 -3.72 -16.08
N MET A 178 -7.76 -3.24 -15.25
CA MET A 178 -7.91 -1.79 -15.01
C MET A 178 -6.73 -1.20 -14.23
N ARG A 179 -6.12 -1.97 -13.35
CA ARG A 179 -4.92 -1.59 -12.63
C ARG A 179 -3.75 -1.30 -13.58
N GLU A 180 -3.48 -2.22 -14.50
CA GLU A 180 -2.44 -2.06 -15.53
C GLU A 180 -2.74 -0.86 -16.44
N GLU A 181 -4.00 -0.69 -16.80
CA GLU A 181 -4.44 0.42 -17.65
C GLU A 181 -4.25 1.79 -16.98
N ILE A 182 -4.66 1.94 -15.72
CA ILE A 182 -4.48 3.18 -14.96
C ILE A 182 -2.99 3.52 -14.86
N HIS A 183 -2.15 2.54 -14.55
CA HIS A 183 -0.70 2.74 -14.48
C HIS A 183 -0.13 3.18 -15.83
N ARG A 184 -0.53 2.53 -16.94
CA ARG A 184 -0.12 2.91 -18.30
C ARG A 184 -0.53 4.34 -18.63
N ILE A 185 -1.80 4.72 -18.39
CA ILE A 185 -2.30 6.08 -18.65
C ILE A 185 -1.50 7.11 -17.85
N GLN A 186 -1.21 6.85 -16.60
CA GLN A 186 -0.43 7.74 -15.75
C GLN A 186 0.99 7.93 -16.31
N LYS A 187 1.66 6.84 -16.71
CA LYS A 187 3.00 6.90 -17.30
C LYS A 187 3.01 7.63 -18.64
N ASP A 188 2.04 7.36 -19.51
CA ASP A 188 1.92 7.99 -20.83
C ASP A 188 1.71 9.52 -20.70
N LEU A 189 0.98 9.97 -19.68
CA LEU A 189 0.72 11.37 -19.40
C LEU A 189 1.80 12.05 -18.53
N GLY A 190 2.64 11.29 -17.83
CA GLY A 190 3.65 11.81 -16.92
C GLY A 190 3.05 12.66 -15.78
N ILE A 191 1.86 12.29 -15.29
CA ILE A 191 1.14 13.04 -14.26
C ILE A 191 1.39 12.45 -12.88
N MET A 192 1.67 13.31 -11.87
CA MET A 192 1.68 12.90 -10.47
C MET A 192 0.35 12.23 -10.11
N SER A 193 0.38 11.01 -9.60
CA SER A 193 -0.82 10.30 -9.20
C SER A 193 -0.76 9.81 -7.78
N ILE A 194 -1.81 10.06 -7.00
CA ILE A 194 -1.97 9.57 -5.63
C ILE A 194 -3.12 8.58 -5.61
N TYR A 195 -2.80 7.35 -5.29
CA TYR A 195 -3.71 6.22 -5.29
C TYR A 195 -3.99 5.75 -3.87
N VAL A 196 -5.25 5.62 -3.49
CA VAL A 196 -5.65 5.04 -2.19
C VAL A 196 -6.22 3.65 -2.42
N THR A 197 -5.72 2.69 -1.67
CA THR A 197 -6.25 1.34 -1.64
C THR A 197 -6.05 0.68 -0.27
N HIS A 198 -6.77 -0.38 0.00
CA HIS A 198 -6.51 -1.33 1.09
C HIS A 198 -6.00 -2.69 0.56
N ASP A 199 -5.89 -2.83 -0.77
CA ASP A 199 -5.41 -4.04 -1.43
C ASP A 199 -3.89 -3.97 -1.63
N GLN A 200 -3.19 -4.94 -1.03
CA GLN A 200 -1.73 -5.01 -1.08
C GLN A 200 -1.22 -5.33 -2.49
N GLU A 201 -1.91 -6.21 -3.24
CA GLU A 201 -1.51 -6.54 -4.61
C GLU A 201 -1.60 -5.33 -5.53
N GLU A 202 -2.63 -4.51 -5.36
CA GLU A 202 -2.75 -3.26 -6.09
C GLU A 202 -1.55 -2.36 -5.79
N ALA A 203 -1.32 -2.07 -4.50
CA ALA A 203 -0.24 -1.19 -4.08
C ALA A 203 1.14 -1.69 -4.54
N MET A 204 1.43 -2.98 -4.35
CA MET A 204 2.74 -3.56 -4.66
C MET A 204 3.04 -3.61 -6.16
N SER A 205 2.01 -3.69 -7.02
CA SER A 205 2.20 -3.92 -8.46
C SER A 205 2.30 -2.65 -9.30
N VAL A 206 1.74 -1.52 -8.85
CA VAL A 206 1.70 -0.29 -9.68
C VAL A 206 2.48 0.89 -9.11
N SER A 207 2.87 0.83 -7.84
CA SER A 207 3.47 1.99 -7.18
C SER A 207 4.96 2.13 -7.48
N ASP A 208 5.40 3.35 -7.75
CA ASP A 208 6.82 3.69 -7.69
C ASP A 208 7.26 3.74 -6.22
N ARG A 209 6.45 4.38 -5.37
CA ARG A 209 6.57 4.36 -3.91
C ARG A 209 5.20 4.24 -3.27
N LEU A 210 5.18 3.69 -2.07
CA LEU A 210 3.96 3.60 -1.26
C LEU A 210 4.20 4.05 0.18
N ALA A 211 3.13 4.54 0.79
CA ALA A 211 3.06 4.91 2.19
C ALA A 211 2.11 3.95 2.93
N VAL A 212 2.60 3.31 3.97
CA VAL A 212 1.78 2.45 4.85
C VAL A 212 1.23 3.30 5.98
N PHE A 213 -0.11 3.33 6.10
CA PHE A 213 -0.82 4.05 7.15
C PHE A 213 -1.39 3.09 8.19
N ASN A 214 -1.33 3.50 9.45
CA ASN A 214 -2.01 2.83 10.56
C ASN A 214 -2.50 3.85 11.58
N GLN A 215 -3.76 3.75 12.02
CA GLN A 215 -4.35 4.57 13.09
C GLN A 215 -4.07 6.09 12.96
N GLY A 216 -4.17 6.62 11.76
CA GLY A 216 -3.92 8.03 11.47
C GLY A 216 -2.46 8.41 11.27
N GLN A 217 -1.53 7.50 11.47
CA GLN A 217 -0.08 7.73 11.38
C GLN A 217 0.53 7.12 10.12
N LEU A 218 1.61 7.74 9.65
CA LEU A 218 2.44 7.23 8.58
C LEU A 218 3.52 6.32 9.17
N MET A 219 3.42 5.01 8.90
CA MET A 219 4.32 4.01 9.46
C MET A 219 5.62 3.85 8.67
N GLN A 220 5.54 3.87 7.33
CA GLN A 220 6.70 3.72 6.44
C GLN A 220 6.40 4.24 5.05
N VAL A 221 7.41 4.81 4.40
CA VAL A 221 7.40 5.15 2.96
C VAL A 221 8.58 4.46 2.28
N GLY A 222 8.37 3.89 1.11
CA GLY A 222 9.42 3.25 0.33
C GLY A 222 8.91 2.70 -0.99
N THR A 223 9.82 2.12 -1.79
CA THR A 223 9.41 1.31 -2.94
C THR A 223 8.69 0.05 -2.44
N PRO A 224 7.84 -0.60 -3.26
CA PRO A 224 7.20 -1.87 -2.89
C PRO A 224 8.19 -2.89 -2.33
N HIS A 225 9.32 -3.08 -3.01
CA HIS A 225 10.37 -4.00 -2.57
C HIS A 225 10.97 -3.61 -1.20
N GLN A 226 11.22 -2.31 -0.96
CA GLN A 226 11.76 -1.85 0.33
C GLN A 226 10.80 -2.10 1.48
N VAL A 227 9.51 -1.83 1.28
CA VAL A 227 8.48 -2.00 2.33
C VAL A 227 8.28 -3.48 2.67
N TYR A 228 8.35 -4.37 1.68
CA TYR A 228 8.25 -5.82 1.87
C TYR A 228 9.49 -6.42 2.52
N ALA A 229 10.67 -6.12 1.94
CA ALA A 229 11.94 -6.74 2.35
C ALA A 229 12.57 -6.10 3.59
N LYS A 230 12.24 -4.82 3.89
CA LYS A 230 12.83 -4.05 5.02
C LYS A 230 11.74 -3.28 5.78
N PRO A 231 10.75 -3.97 6.37
CA PRO A 231 9.73 -3.32 7.19
C PRO A 231 10.36 -2.62 8.39
N GLN A 232 9.89 -1.41 8.70
CA GLN A 232 10.42 -0.57 9.79
C GLN A 232 9.67 -0.74 11.11
N SER A 233 8.64 -1.60 11.15
CA SER A 233 7.87 -1.90 12.35
C SER A 233 7.26 -3.30 12.26
N LEU A 234 6.89 -3.86 13.41
CA LEU A 234 6.15 -5.14 13.47
C LEU A 234 4.82 -5.02 12.72
N PHE A 235 4.14 -3.88 12.86
CA PHE A 235 2.90 -3.64 12.12
C PHE A 235 3.10 -3.74 10.60
N VAL A 236 4.11 -3.06 10.05
CA VAL A 236 4.37 -3.09 8.60
C VAL A 236 4.74 -4.50 8.16
N SER A 237 5.54 -5.23 8.95
CA SER A 237 5.94 -6.59 8.61
C SER A 237 4.77 -7.58 8.58
N ASP A 238 3.77 -7.40 9.44
CA ASP A 238 2.56 -8.24 9.52
C ASP A 238 1.50 -7.81 8.48
N PHE A 239 1.36 -6.49 8.30
CA PHE A 239 0.38 -5.95 7.37
C PHE A 239 0.77 -6.18 5.90
N ILE A 240 2.07 -6.14 5.56
CA ILE A 240 2.55 -6.35 4.19
C ILE A 240 3.02 -7.80 4.02
N GLY A 241 2.10 -8.65 3.58
CA GLY A 241 2.34 -10.09 3.41
C GLY A 241 2.36 -10.85 4.72
N GLN A 242 2.61 -12.14 4.66
CA GLN A 242 2.76 -12.98 5.85
C GLN A 242 4.18 -12.97 6.37
N ALA A 243 4.35 -13.12 7.68
CA ALA A 243 5.64 -13.22 8.33
C ALA A 243 5.62 -14.25 9.47
N ASN A 244 6.74 -14.90 9.70
CA ASN A 244 6.98 -15.75 10.86
C ASN A 244 7.81 -15.00 11.90
N TYR A 245 7.51 -15.21 13.17
CA TYR A 245 8.14 -14.50 14.28
C TYR A 245 8.71 -15.50 15.30
N PHE A 246 10.02 -15.38 15.55
CA PHE A 246 10.75 -16.24 16.48
C PHE A 246 11.34 -15.37 17.60
N PRO A 247 10.98 -15.64 18.88
CA PRO A 247 11.64 -14.99 20.01
C PRO A 247 13.13 -15.26 20.02
N ALA A 248 13.94 -14.23 20.33
CA ALA A 248 15.39 -14.29 20.23
C ALA A 248 16.09 -13.63 21.40
N HIS A 249 17.22 -14.22 21.83
CA HIS A 249 18.20 -13.61 22.71
C HIS A 249 19.37 -13.04 21.91
N ILE A 250 19.82 -11.84 22.24
CA ILE A 250 21.02 -11.24 21.66
C ILE A 250 22.23 -11.75 22.44
N THR A 251 23.10 -12.51 21.79
CA THR A 251 24.29 -13.10 22.41
C THR A 251 25.54 -12.27 22.20
N ASN A 252 25.70 -11.62 21.05
CA ASN A 252 26.83 -10.78 20.74
C ASN A 252 26.46 -9.66 19.76
N ARG A 253 27.21 -8.54 19.84
CA ARG A 253 27.08 -7.42 18.87
C ARG A 253 28.47 -7.17 18.26
N ASN A 254 28.58 -7.48 16.97
CA ASN A 254 29.80 -7.30 16.19
C ASN A 254 29.59 -6.17 15.18
N GLY A 255 30.14 -5.00 15.40
CA GLY A 255 30.22 -3.84 14.50
C GLY A 255 29.12 -3.65 13.44
N SER A 256 28.93 -4.60 12.54
CA SER A 256 27.93 -4.57 11.45
C SER A 256 26.80 -5.60 11.58
N GLY A 257 26.83 -6.48 12.58
CA GLY A 257 25.85 -7.54 12.78
C GLY A 257 25.59 -7.85 14.25
N VAL A 258 24.56 -8.64 14.46
CA VAL A 258 24.17 -9.13 15.79
C VAL A 258 24.01 -10.64 15.72
N GLN A 259 24.68 -11.35 16.63
CA GLN A 259 24.44 -12.76 16.85
C GLN A 259 23.25 -12.93 17.79
N VAL A 260 22.30 -13.74 17.37
CA VAL A 260 21.12 -14.08 18.15
C VAL A 260 20.98 -15.58 18.31
N THR A 261 20.43 -16.01 19.42
CA THR A 261 20.07 -17.41 19.66
C THR A 261 18.55 -17.49 19.76
N LEU A 262 17.93 -18.30 18.92
CA LEU A 262 16.52 -18.68 19.05
C LEU A 262 16.37 -19.71 20.17
N THR A 263 15.14 -19.95 20.62
CA THR A 263 14.79 -20.67 21.86
C THR A 263 15.48 -22.03 22.04
N LYS A 264 15.79 -22.77 20.97
CA LYS A 264 16.48 -24.09 21.05
C LYS A 264 17.94 -24.09 20.63
N GLY A 265 18.58 -22.91 20.69
CA GLY A 265 20.02 -22.82 20.43
C GLY A 265 20.37 -22.72 18.94
N LEU A 266 19.41 -22.46 18.04
CA LEU A 266 19.74 -22.05 16.68
C LEU A 266 20.36 -20.66 16.74
N GLU A 267 21.64 -20.58 16.35
CA GLU A 267 22.38 -19.31 16.25
C GLU A 267 22.27 -18.74 14.84
N LEU A 268 22.03 -17.43 14.77
CA LEU A 268 21.94 -16.68 13.51
C LEU A 268 22.80 -15.41 13.62
N GLU A 269 23.45 -15.02 12.53
CA GLU A 269 24.15 -13.74 12.41
C GLU A 269 23.34 -12.79 11.52
N LEU A 270 22.73 -11.77 12.11
CA LEU A 270 21.81 -10.87 11.45
C LEU A 270 22.40 -9.48 11.26
N THR A 271 22.24 -8.93 10.05
CA THR A 271 22.66 -7.57 9.69
C THR A 271 21.48 -6.59 9.56
N SER A 272 20.26 -7.10 9.38
CA SER A 272 19.04 -6.31 9.29
C SER A 272 18.42 -6.14 10.68
N LEU A 273 18.56 -4.93 11.25
CA LEU A 273 18.14 -4.62 12.62
C LEU A 273 17.12 -3.48 12.60
N VAL A 274 16.05 -3.63 13.37
CA VAL A 274 15.03 -2.59 13.58
C VAL A 274 14.79 -2.39 15.06
N THR A 275 14.98 -1.17 15.54
CA THR A 275 14.67 -0.81 16.93
C THR A 275 13.17 -0.53 17.05
N LEU A 276 12.49 -1.27 17.92
CA LEU A 276 11.07 -1.11 18.16
C LEU A 276 10.76 0.21 18.88
N ASN A 277 9.65 0.82 18.53
CA ASN A 277 9.10 1.93 19.29
C ASN A 277 8.50 1.45 20.63
N LYS A 278 8.13 2.40 21.51
CA LYS A 278 7.65 2.06 22.87
C LYS A 278 6.38 1.20 22.85
N ASP A 279 5.51 1.39 21.89
CA ASP A 279 4.22 0.68 21.80
C ASP A 279 4.42 -0.77 21.35
N GLU A 280 5.44 -1.01 20.50
CA GLU A 280 5.76 -2.35 19.99
C GLU A 280 6.65 -3.18 20.92
N VAL A 281 7.41 -2.55 21.83
CA VAL A 281 8.28 -3.25 22.80
C VAL A 281 7.51 -4.26 23.65
N GLY A 282 6.24 -3.95 23.97
CA GLY A 282 5.35 -4.87 24.69
C GLY A 282 5.04 -6.18 23.93
N SER A 283 5.29 -6.24 22.62
CA SER A 283 5.15 -7.46 21.82
C SER A 283 6.28 -8.47 22.05
N ILE A 284 7.42 -8.05 22.61
CA ILE A 284 8.52 -8.96 22.99
C ILE A 284 8.23 -9.59 24.34
N GLU A 285 8.34 -10.92 24.42
CA GLU A 285 8.23 -11.64 25.70
C GLU A 285 9.25 -11.14 26.72
N PRO A 286 8.91 -11.14 28.04
CA PRO A 286 9.80 -10.57 29.08
C PRO A 286 11.22 -11.16 29.10
N ASN A 287 11.35 -12.44 28.73
CA ASN A 287 12.64 -13.17 28.78
C ASN A 287 13.45 -13.06 27.49
N PHE A 288 12.97 -12.33 26.48
CA PHE A 288 13.68 -12.19 25.19
C PHE A 288 14.08 -10.74 24.92
N ASP A 289 15.13 -10.57 24.12
CA ASP A 289 15.68 -9.26 23.75
C ASP A 289 15.08 -8.73 22.45
N GLY A 290 14.53 -9.63 21.62
CA GLY A 290 13.97 -9.30 20.33
C GLY A 290 13.14 -10.41 19.72
N ILE A 291 12.66 -10.14 18.50
CA ILE A 291 11.90 -11.05 17.65
C ILE A 291 12.58 -11.08 16.29
N VAL A 292 12.95 -12.28 15.84
CA VAL A 292 13.42 -12.49 14.47
C VAL A 292 12.22 -12.72 13.57
N MET A 293 12.07 -11.88 12.56
CA MET A 293 11.06 -12.00 11.51
C MET A 293 11.65 -12.65 10.27
N VAL A 294 10.95 -13.63 9.72
CA VAL A 294 11.31 -14.29 8.44
C VAL A 294 10.08 -14.48 7.59
N ARG A 295 10.19 -14.17 6.29
CA ARG A 295 9.12 -14.43 5.33
C ARG A 295 8.97 -15.93 5.08
N PRO A 296 7.75 -16.43 4.77
CA PRO A 296 7.51 -17.87 4.54
C PRO A 296 8.35 -18.47 3.43
N GLU A 297 8.64 -17.72 2.36
CA GLU A 297 9.46 -18.13 1.21
C GLU A 297 10.96 -18.20 1.51
N HIS A 298 11.40 -17.59 2.62
CA HIS A 298 12.80 -17.61 3.09
C HIS A 298 13.04 -18.66 4.18
N LEU A 299 12.04 -19.48 4.43
CA LEU A 299 12.18 -20.68 5.27
C LEU A 299 12.30 -21.91 4.39
N SER A 300 13.21 -22.79 4.74
CA SER A 300 13.32 -24.11 4.15
C SER A 300 12.80 -25.19 5.11
N LEU A 301 12.29 -26.28 4.56
CA LEU A 301 11.80 -27.43 5.31
C LEU A 301 12.49 -28.69 4.83
N SER A 302 13.04 -29.48 5.76
CA SER A 302 13.77 -30.71 5.44
C SER A 302 13.44 -31.83 6.42
N THR A 303 13.71 -33.07 6.03
CA THR A 303 13.60 -34.27 6.89
C THR A 303 14.87 -34.57 7.66
N SER A 304 15.96 -33.81 7.44
CA SER A 304 17.24 -34.03 8.10
C SER A 304 17.34 -33.28 9.43
N ASP A 305 17.96 -33.89 10.42
CA ASP A 305 18.12 -33.39 11.80
C ASP A 305 19.30 -32.39 11.97
N SER A 306 19.79 -31.76 10.89
CA SER A 306 20.92 -30.83 10.97
C SER A 306 20.48 -29.48 11.55
N ALA A 307 21.21 -28.95 12.52
CA ALA A 307 21.20 -27.60 13.14
C ALA A 307 20.03 -26.67 12.74
N SER A 308 18.81 -27.03 13.12
CA SER A 308 17.60 -26.40 12.62
C SER A 308 16.46 -26.55 13.65
N LEU A 309 15.42 -25.75 13.53
CA LEU A 309 14.28 -25.81 14.45
C LEU A 309 13.41 -27.04 14.13
N SER A 310 13.34 -28.00 15.07
CA SER A 310 12.46 -29.16 14.94
C SER A 310 11.00 -28.76 14.97
N CYS A 311 10.23 -29.26 14.02
CA CYS A 311 8.78 -28.98 13.89
C CYS A 311 7.98 -30.25 13.53
N THR A 312 6.66 -30.12 13.58
CA THR A 312 5.74 -31.13 13.07
C THR A 312 4.84 -30.47 12.02
N VAL A 313 4.76 -31.09 10.83
CA VAL A 313 3.88 -30.61 9.75
C VAL A 313 2.43 -30.84 10.13
N ARG A 314 1.67 -29.76 10.29
CA ARG A 314 0.25 -29.83 10.66
C ARG A 314 -0.66 -29.94 9.42
N ARG A 315 -0.35 -29.16 8.39
CA ARG A 315 -1.16 -29.09 7.17
C ARG A 315 -0.33 -28.72 5.96
N ILE A 316 -0.71 -29.26 4.82
CA ILE A 316 -0.12 -28.95 3.52
C ILE A 316 -1.21 -28.36 2.62
N MET A 317 -0.97 -27.19 2.04
CA MET A 317 -1.92 -26.48 1.18
C MET A 317 -1.27 -26.18 -0.17
N PHE A 318 -1.82 -26.75 -1.24
CA PHE A 318 -1.43 -26.37 -2.60
C PHE A 318 -2.20 -25.11 -3.02
N LEU A 319 -1.50 -24.02 -3.29
CA LEU A 319 -2.06 -22.72 -3.65
C LEU A 319 -1.83 -22.32 -5.11
N GLY A 320 -1.56 -23.30 -5.97
CA GLY A 320 -1.34 -23.11 -7.40
C GLY A 320 0.12 -22.79 -7.73
N SER A 321 0.57 -21.57 -7.44
CA SER A 321 1.94 -21.13 -7.70
C SER A 321 2.97 -21.64 -6.69
N TYR A 322 2.56 -22.02 -5.50
CA TYR A 322 3.40 -22.57 -4.44
C TYR A 322 2.61 -23.53 -3.54
N THR A 323 3.34 -24.30 -2.74
CA THR A 323 2.79 -25.14 -1.68
C THR A 323 3.15 -24.53 -0.34
N ARG A 324 2.14 -24.28 0.51
CA ARG A 324 2.30 -23.80 1.89
C ARG A 324 2.26 -24.96 2.85
N TYR A 325 3.27 -25.04 3.69
CA TYR A 325 3.35 -25.93 4.83
C TYR A 325 3.07 -25.14 6.10
N ILE A 326 2.06 -25.58 6.87
CA ILE A 326 1.76 -25.04 8.19
C ILE A 326 2.38 -25.99 9.19
N VAL A 327 3.33 -25.51 9.99
CA VAL A 327 4.09 -26.34 10.90
C VAL A 327 3.99 -25.83 12.34
N ASN A 328 3.93 -26.75 13.28
CA ASN A 328 4.03 -26.44 14.70
C ASN A 328 5.50 -26.54 15.12
N CYS A 329 6.07 -25.41 15.47
CA CYS A 329 7.37 -25.33 16.09
C CYS A 329 7.20 -25.05 17.58
N PRO A 330 7.71 -25.88 18.50
CA PRO A 330 7.57 -25.66 19.94
C PRO A 330 8.11 -24.32 20.45
N ASP A 331 8.92 -23.66 19.64
CA ASP A 331 9.63 -22.40 19.95
C ASP A 331 8.99 -21.18 19.30
N SER A 332 7.89 -21.37 18.59
CA SER A 332 7.09 -20.30 18.00
C SER A 332 5.80 -20.15 18.76
N ARG A 333 5.38 -18.91 19.05
CA ARG A 333 4.07 -18.63 19.65
C ARG A 333 2.90 -19.02 18.75
N ASN A 334 3.13 -18.97 17.44
CA ASN A 334 2.14 -19.17 16.41
C ASN A 334 2.54 -20.30 15.47
N GLU A 335 1.59 -20.72 14.65
CA GLU A 335 1.90 -21.57 13.51
C GLU A 335 2.94 -20.89 12.62
N VAL A 336 3.91 -21.67 12.16
CA VAL A 336 4.94 -21.20 11.22
C VAL A 336 4.53 -21.62 9.81
N PHE A 337 4.63 -20.69 8.88
CA PHE A 337 4.32 -20.89 7.47
C PHE A 337 5.61 -21.03 6.67
N VAL A 338 5.72 -22.08 5.88
CA VAL A 338 6.84 -22.29 4.94
C VAL A 338 6.25 -22.41 3.54
N ASP A 339 6.66 -21.54 2.64
CA ASP A 339 6.22 -21.53 1.25
C ASP A 339 7.30 -22.10 0.34
N SER A 340 6.96 -23.14 -0.40
CA SER A 340 7.88 -23.76 -1.34
C SER A 340 7.28 -23.73 -2.77
N PRO A 341 8.07 -23.32 -3.79
CA PRO A 341 7.60 -23.29 -5.18
C PRO A 341 7.23 -24.67 -5.73
N ARG A 342 7.70 -25.73 -5.07
CA ARG A 342 7.39 -27.14 -5.43
C ARG A 342 7.09 -27.93 -4.17
N PRO A 343 6.23 -28.98 -4.26
CA PRO A 343 6.05 -29.91 -3.15
C PRO A 343 7.39 -30.55 -2.73
N ILE A 344 7.61 -30.63 -1.44
CA ILE A 344 8.86 -31.18 -0.87
C ILE A 344 8.68 -32.70 -0.70
N SER A 345 9.55 -33.49 -1.34
CA SER A 345 9.49 -34.94 -1.29
C SER A 345 9.73 -35.49 0.11
N GLY A 346 8.93 -36.49 0.53
CA GLY A 346 9.07 -37.14 1.83
C GLY A 346 8.50 -36.34 3.02
N ILE A 347 7.79 -35.24 2.76
CA ILE A 347 7.09 -34.47 3.80
C ILE A 347 5.59 -34.65 3.60
N GLU A 348 4.94 -35.21 4.62
CA GLU A 348 3.49 -35.44 4.71
C GLU A 348 2.92 -34.76 5.96
N GLU A 349 1.61 -34.61 6.04
CA GLU A 349 0.94 -34.16 7.27
C GLU A 349 1.22 -35.15 8.42
N GLY A 350 1.62 -34.61 9.58
CA GLY A 350 2.09 -35.38 10.73
C GLY A 350 3.60 -35.70 10.73
N SER A 351 4.32 -35.46 9.66
CA SER A 351 5.76 -35.71 9.59
C SER A 351 6.53 -34.79 10.55
N LYS A 352 7.59 -35.33 11.16
CA LYS A 352 8.61 -34.52 11.79
C LYS A 352 9.52 -33.93 10.70
N ALA A 353 9.83 -32.67 10.84
CA ALA A 353 10.67 -31.93 9.91
C ALA A 353 11.52 -30.89 10.65
N SER A 354 12.44 -30.30 9.96
CA SER A 354 13.34 -29.27 10.48
C SER A 354 13.24 -28.02 9.61
N ILE A 355 13.12 -26.83 10.25
CA ILE A 355 13.10 -25.53 9.59
C ILE A 355 14.51 -24.97 9.53
N GLY A 356 14.97 -24.62 8.32
CA GLY A 356 16.14 -23.79 8.10
C GLY A 356 15.73 -22.33 7.84
N ILE A 357 16.54 -21.39 8.31
CA ILE A 357 16.35 -19.94 8.13
C ILE A 357 17.48 -19.41 7.25
N GLU A 358 17.14 -18.69 6.18
CA GLU A 358 18.11 -17.97 5.36
C GLU A 358 18.46 -16.64 6.02
N GLU A 359 19.69 -16.53 6.58
CA GLU A 359 20.13 -15.39 7.40
C GLU A 359 20.02 -14.02 6.72
N PRO A 360 20.37 -13.84 5.41
CA PRO A 360 20.33 -12.54 4.76
C PRO A 360 18.93 -11.90 4.74
N ASP A 361 17.89 -12.72 4.82
CA ASP A 361 16.48 -12.32 4.67
C ASP A 361 15.74 -12.27 6.02
N ALA A 362 16.44 -12.55 7.12
CA ALA A 362 15.90 -12.44 8.47
C ALA A 362 16.15 -11.05 9.07
N ILE A 363 15.13 -10.51 9.77
CA ILE A 363 15.18 -9.18 10.39
C ILE A 363 14.99 -9.31 11.89
N LEU A 364 15.88 -8.70 12.66
CA LEU A 364 15.74 -8.61 14.11
C LEU A 364 15.02 -7.31 14.49
N PHE A 365 13.84 -7.43 15.05
CA PHE A 365 13.17 -6.39 15.82
C PHE A 365 13.58 -6.49 17.28
N HIS A 366 14.19 -5.45 17.85
CA HIS A 366 14.72 -5.50 19.20
C HIS A 366 14.32 -4.29 20.04
N LYS A 367 14.32 -4.49 21.38
CA LYS A 367 14.24 -3.40 22.33
C LYS A 367 15.48 -2.51 22.13
N GLY A 368 15.31 -1.20 22.04
CA GLY A 368 16.43 -0.26 22.04
C GLY A 368 17.30 -0.47 23.28
N ASN A 369 18.56 -0.03 23.21
CA ASN A 369 19.37 0.04 24.42
C ASN A 369 18.71 1.06 25.35
N SER A 370 18.17 0.57 26.48
CA SER A 370 17.71 1.39 27.61
C SER A 370 18.86 2.09 28.29
#